data_c8c088b9978c62d9da2ab47304a4a8a8
#
_entry.id   c8c088b9978c62d9da2ab47304a4a8a8
#
_cell.length_a   1.000
_cell.length_b   1.000
_cell.length_c   1.000
_cell.angle_alpha   90.00
_cell.angle_beta   90.00
_cell.angle_gamma   90.00
#
_symmetry.space_group_name_H-M   'P 1'
#
loop_
_entity.id
_entity.type
_entity.pdbx_description
1 polymer ?
#
loop_
_entity_poly.entity_id
_entity_poly.type
_entity_poly.pdbx_seq_one_letter_code
_entity_poly.pdbx_strand_id
1 'polypeptide(L)'
;MTTPAFPQPSSAVPDPVLASIQTVVQQALDEQRLVGAVVLVARNGALIHRQASGLADRASARPMRVDTVFRLASVSKPIVSTAAMMLVAQGKLDLDASVEHWLPEFRPRLADGRPARISARQLLSHTAGLGYRFFEADADGPYARAGVSDGMDASAISLQDNLRRIAEVPLSYEPGSAWGYSLATDVLGALIERIHGTPLQQAVQQLLTGPLGMGDTGFVAADPQRVATAYVSDAPQPHLLAEGEIVSPFDGAIGITYSPARIFDAQAFPSAGAGMAGTAGDLLRLLETLRASGNRLLPAELIAEMGRDQTNGLELPSAPGFGFGLGFSVLRDPALAATPESPGTWRWGGAYGHSWFVDRTQGLSVVAFTNTLYEGMSGRFVTDLRDAVYAAMEAH
;
A
#
# COMPACT_ATOMS: atom_id res chain seq x y z
N MET A 1 -5.98 4.17 -28.38
CA MET A 1 -4.56 3.81 -28.25
C MET A 1 -4.49 2.55 -27.44
N THR A 2 -4.04 1.43 -27.99
CA THR A 2 -3.98 0.13 -27.33
C THR A 2 -2.90 0.17 -26.25
N THR A 3 -3.30 -0.02 -25.01
CA THR A 3 -2.40 -0.24 -23.87
C THR A 3 -1.56 -1.48 -24.18
N PRO A 4 -0.22 -1.47 -24.01
CA PRO A 4 0.57 -2.66 -24.22
C PRO A 4 0.15 -3.71 -23.18
N ALA A 5 -0.48 -4.78 -23.65
CA ALA A 5 -0.68 -5.97 -22.82
C ALA A 5 0.71 -6.55 -22.52
N PHE A 6 0.95 -6.97 -21.26
CA PHE A 6 2.13 -7.79 -20.98
C PHE A 6 2.14 -8.97 -21.94
N PRO A 7 3.27 -9.26 -22.64
CA PRO A 7 3.37 -10.46 -23.44
C PRO A 7 3.05 -11.66 -22.56
N GLN A 8 2.13 -12.51 -23.05
CA GLN A 8 1.78 -13.74 -22.34
C GLN A 8 3.04 -14.59 -22.24
N PRO A 9 3.32 -15.24 -21.09
CA PRO A 9 4.42 -16.19 -21.03
C PRO A 9 4.20 -17.25 -22.10
N SER A 10 5.22 -17.50 -22.92
CA SER A 10 5.20 -18.65 -23.83
C SER A 10 5.01 -19.90 -22.97
N SER A 11 4.34 -20.92 -23.51
CA SER A 11 4.13 -22.23 -22.85
C SER A 11 5.46 -23.01 -22.79
N ALA A 12 6.47 -22.47 -22.12
CA ALA A 12 7.74 -23.09 -21.87
C ALA A 12 7.64 -24.01 -20.64
N VAL A 13 8.38 -25.11 -20.67
CA VAL A 13 8.68 -26.01 -19.54
C VAL A 13 8.90 -25.17 -18.28
N PRO A 14 8.34 -25.54 -17.10
CA PRO A 14 8.57 -24.82 -15.87
C PRO A 14 10.06 -24.64 -15.66
N ASP A 15 10.51 -23.40 -15.63
CA ASP A 15 11.90 -23.08 -15.33
C ASP A 15 12.18 -23.57 -13.91
N PRO A 16 13.17 -24.46 -13.70
CA PRO A 16 13.48 -25.01 -12.37
C PRO A 16 13.70 -23.93 -11.32
N VAL A 17 14.15 -22.78 -11.76
CA VAL A 17 14.40 -21.57 -10.98
C VAL A 17 13.11 -20.99 -10.42
N LEU A 18 12.03 -20.99 -11.18
CA LEU A 18 10.72 -20.50 -10.73
C LEU A 18 9.98 -21.55 -9.86
N ALA A 19 10.47 -22.79 -9.82
CA ALA A 19 9.92 -23.84 -8.96
C ALA A 19 10.11 -23.54 -7.47
N SER A 20 11.16 -22.80 -7.08
CA SER A 20 11.38 -22.37 -5.69
C SER A 20 10.27 -21.45 -5.19
N ILE A 21 9.79 -20.53 -6.03
CA ILE A 21 8.66 -19.63 -5.69
C ILE A 21 7.39 -20.44 -5.47
N GLN A 22 7.12 -21.42 -6.35
CA GLN A 22 5.95 -22.32 -6.21
C GLN A 22 6.03 -23.11 -4.91
N THR A 23 7.22 -23.61 -4.56
CA THR A 23 7.45 -24.38 -3.32
C THR A 23 7.15 -23.53 -2.08
N VAL A 24 7.63 -22.29 -2.01
CA VAL A 24 7.36 -21.38 -0.89
C VAL A 24 5.86 -21.11 -0.72
N VAL A 25 5.16 -20.85 -1.82
CA VAL A 25 3.70 -20.63 -1.79
C VAL A 25 2.98 -21.88 -1.32
N GLN A 26 3.34 -23.06 -1.86
CA GLN A 26 2.71 -24.32 -1.49
C GLN A 26 2.97 -24.67 -0.02
N GLN A 27 4.21 -24.51 0.44
CA GLN A 27 4.56 -24.73 1.84
C GLN A 27 3.74 -23.84 2.79
N ALA A 28 3.58 -22.55 2.48
CA ALA A 28 2.76 -21.65 3.29
C ALA A 28 1.28 -22.06 3.36
N LEU A 29 0.74 -22.65 2.28
CA LEU A 29 -0.60 -23.22 2.24
C LEU A 29 -0.70 -24.52 3.06
N ASP A 30 0.26 -25.44 2.89
CA ASP A 30 0.30 -26.74 3.59
C ASP A 30 0.48 -26.55 5.11
N GLU A 31 1.28 -25.56 5.52
CA GLU A 31 1.45 -25.16 6.91
C GLU A 31 0.26 -24.34 7.45
N GLN A 32 -0.77 -24.13 6.64
CA GLN A 32 -1.96 -23.35 6.99
C GLN A 32 -1.67 -21.89 7.43
N ARG A 33 -0.54 -21.31 7.01
CA ARG A 33 -0.23 -19.89 7.24
C ARG A 33 -1.01 -18.98 6.30
N LEU A 34 -1.34 -19.48 5.09
CA LEU A 34 -2.13 -18.77 4.08
C LEU A 34 -3.38 -19.57 3.72
N VAL A 35 -4.44 -18.87 3.30
CA VAL A 35 -5.62 -19.47 2.67
C VAL A 35 -5.47 -19.49 1.16
N GLY A 36 -4.96 -18.42 0.57
CA GLY A 36 -4.68 -18.32 -0.85
C GLY A 36 -3.79 -17.15 -1.18
N ALA A 37 -3.12 -17.23 -2.34
CA ALA A 37 -2.18 -16.21 -2.79
C ALA A 37 -2.19 -16.05 -4.32
N VAL A 38 -1.88 -14.84 -4.76
CA VAL A 38 -1.48 -14.50 -6.12
C VAL A 38 -0.07 -13.92 -6.07
N VAL A 39 0.87 -14.54 -6.80
CA VAL A 39 2.26 -14.08 -6.90
C VAL A 39 2.61 -13.78 -8.36
N LEU A 40 3.09 -12.58 -8.60
CA LEU A 40 3.54 -12.12 -9.90
C LEU A 40 4.98 -11.61 -9.78
N VAL A 41 5.86 -12.05 -10.70
CA VAL A 41 7.23 -11.58 -10.81
C VAL A 41 7.49 -11.11 -12.24
N ALA A 42 7.96 -9.88 -12.37
CA ALA A 42 8.43 -9.31 -13.62
C ALA A 42 9.92 -8.99 -13.55
N ARG A 43 10.65 -9.24 -14.63
CA ARG A 43 12.07 -8.87 -14.78
C ARG A 43 12.27 -8.13 -16.11
N ASN A 44 12.86 -6.94 -16.05
CA ASN A 44 13.12 -6.10 -17.22
C ASN A 44 11.89 -5.88 -18.13
N GLY A 45 10.70 -5.72 -17.53
CA GLY A 45 9.45 -5.50 -18.27
C GLY A 45 8.73 -6.76 -18.72
N ALA A 46 9.34 -7.95 -18.56
CA ALA A 46 8.71 -9.22 -18.92
C ALA A 46 8.14 -9.91 -17.66
N LEU A 47 6.90 -10.40 -17.75
CA LEU A 47 6.31 -11.25 -16.71
C LEU A 47 6.96 -12.64 -16.78
N ILE A 48 7.77 -12.99 -15.77
CA ILE A 48 8.50 -14.26 -15.73
C ILE A 48 7.83 -15.31 -14.84
N HIS A 49 7.01 -14.88 -13.86
CA HIS A 49 6.25 -15.79 -13.00
C HIS A 49 4.84 -15.25 -12.76
N ARG A 50 3.86 -16.16 -12.83
CA ARG A 50 2.44 -15.89 -12.58
C ARG A 50 1.79 -17.10 -11.94
N GLN A 51 1.40 -16.96 -10.67
CA GLN A 51 0.82 -18.04 -9.88
C GLN A 51 -0.42 -17.56 -9.12
N ALA A 52 -1.45 -18.39 -9.07
CA ALA A 52 -2.56 -18.29 -8.13
C ALA A 52 -2.74 -19.66 -7.48
N SER A 53 -2.74 -19.71 -6.14
CA SER A 53 -2.77 -20.97 -5.38
C SER A 53 -3.68 -20.84 -4.17
N GLY A 54 -4.25 -21.95 -3.73
CA GLY A 54 -5.17 -22.01 -2.60
C GLY A 54 -6.56 -21.47 -2.94
N LEU A 55 -7.28 -20.97 -1.95
CA LEU A 55 -8.68 -20.58 -2.04
C LEU A 55 -8.88 -19.07 -1.88
N ALA A 56 -9.71 -18.50 -2.74
CA ALA A 56 -10.23 -17.15 -2.58
C ALA A 56 -11.36 -17.10 -1.54
N ASP A 57 -12.07 -18.21 -1.33
CA ASP A 57 -13.08 -18.38 -0.29
C ASP A 57 -13.16 -19.85 0.14
N ARG A 58 -12.91 -20.13 1.42
CA ARG A 58 -12.97 -21.49 1.98
C ARG A 58 -14.39 -22.03 2.05
N ALA A 59 -15.37 -21.19 2.41
CA ALA A 59 -16.74 -21.64 2.64
C ALA A 59 -17.37 -22.20 1.37
N SER A 60 -17.11 -21.58 0.22
CA SER A 60 -17.59 -22.03 -1.09
C SER A 60 -16.57 -22.89 -1.85
N ALA A 61 -15.40 -23.15 -1.27
CA ALA A 61 -14.27 -23.80 -1.95
C ALA A 61 -13.87 -23.10 -3.27
N ARG A 62 -14.09 -21.77 -3.36
CA ARG A 62 -13.78 -21.00 -4.56
C ARG A 62 -12.26 -20.86 -4.71
N PRO A 63 -11.67 -21.32 -5.83
CA PRO A 63 -10.24 -21.28 -6.02
C PRO A 63 -9.74 -19.83 -6.17
N MET A 64 -8.50 -19.59 -5.75
CA MET A 64 -7.78 -18.36 -6.04
C MET A 64 -7.51 -18.26 -7.55
N ARG A 65 -7.66 -17.09 -8.12
CA ARG A 65 -7.41 -16.78 -9.53
C ARG A 65 -6.49 -15.58 -9.67
N VAL A 66 -5.76 -15.50 -10.75
CA VAL A 66 -4.83 -14.39 -11.01
C VAL A 66 -5.54 -13.04 -11.09
N ASP A 67 -6.80 -13.05 -11.51
CA ASP A 67 -7.68 -11.89 -11.60
C ASP A 67 -8.56 -11.68 -10.34
N THR A 68 -8.25 -12.37 -9.25
CA THR A 68 -8.91 -12.14 -7.95
C THR A 68 -8.68 -10.73 -7.49
N VAL A 69 -9.75 -10.09 -7.01
CA VAL A 69 -9.73 -8.73 -6.45
C VAL A 69 -9.50 -8.82 -4.94
N PHE A 70 -8.63 -7.96 -4.44
CA PHE A 70 -8.25 -7.91 -3.01
C PHE A 70 -8.57 -6.55 -2.41
N ARG A 71 -8.78 -6.52 -1.09
CA ARG A 71 -8.82 -5.29 -0.29
C ARG A 71 -7.38 -4.84 -0.09
N LEU A 72 -7.00 -3.71 -0.67
CA LEU A 72 -5.59 -3.31 -0.78
C LEU A 72 -4.99 -2.80 0.53
N ALA A 73 -5.81 -2.28 1.45
CA ALA A 73 -5.31 -1.57 2.63
C ALA A 73 -4.20 -0.58 2.22
N SER A 74 -3.05 -0.63 2.89
CA SER A 74 -1.94 0.32 2.66
C SER A 74 -1.26 0.21 1.29
N VAL A 75 -1.57 -0.80 0.49
CA VAL A 75 -1.18 -0.80 -0.94
C VAL A 75 -1.90 0.32 -1.73
N SER A 76 -2.96 0.91 -1.17
CA SER A 76 -3.57 2.15 -1.70
C SER A 76 -2.59 3.32 -1.76
N LYS A 77 -1.64 3.40 -0.80
CA LYS A 77 -0.72 4.54 -0.65
C LYS A 77 0.15 4.81 -1.88
N PRO A 78 0.90 3.86 -2.44
CA PRO A 78 1.69 4.11 -3.64
C PRO A 78 0.82 4.53 -4.84
N ILE A 79 -0.42 4.03 -4.93
CA ILE A 79 -1.37 4.39 -5.98
C ILE A 79 -1.77 5.86 -5.85
N VAL A 80 -2.27 6.26 -4.66
CA VAL A 80 -2.69 7.64 -4.40
C VAL A 80 -1.51 8.60 -4.42
N SER A 81 -0.35 8.20 -3.90
CA SER A 81 0.88 9.01 -3.97
C SER A 81 1.31 9.27 -5.41
N THR A 82 1.20 8.28 -6.30
CA THR A 82 1.47 8.48 -7.73
C THR A 82 0.46 9.44 -8.35
N ALA A 83 -0.83 9.39 -7.98
CA ALA A 83 -1.83 10.35 -8.45
C ALA A 83 -1.50 11.79 -7.98
N ALA A 84 -0.99 11.97 -6.76
CA ALA A 84 -0.50 13.27 -6.28
C ALA A 84 0.71 13.74 -7.12
N MET A 85 1.65 12.86 -7.44
CA MET A 85 2.80 13.19 -8.28
C MET A 85 2.41 13.56 -9.72
N MET A 86 1.27 13.06 -10.22
CA MET A 86 0.70 13.54 -11.49
C MET A 86 0.29 15.02 -11.40
N LEU A 87 -0.25 15.46 -10.26
CA LEU A 87 -0.56 16.88 -10.04
C LEU A 87 0.72 17.72 -9.91
N VAL A 88 1.79 17.17 -9.35
CA VAL A 88 3.12 17.81 -9.33
C VAL A 88 3.64 17.98 -10.77
N ALA A 89 3.57 16.92 -11.58
CA ALA A 89 3.99 16.96 -12.99
C ALA A 89 3.20 17.99 -13.81
N GLN A 90 1.95 18.26 -13.44
CA GLN A 90 1.09 19.29 -14.06
C GLN A 90 1.35 20.70 -13.50
N GLY A 91 2.25 20.87 -12.54
CA GLY A 91 2.51 22.16 -11.87
C GLY A 91 1.35 22.65 -10.98
N LYS A 92 0.40 21.77 -10.62
CA LYS A 92 -0.76 22.09 -9.78
C LYS A 92 -0.53 21.88 -8.29
N LEU A 93 0.44 21.03 -7.94
CA LEU A 93 0.86 20.75 -6.59
C LEU A 93 2.35 21.02 -6.47
N ASP A 94 2.73 21.86 -5.50
CA ASP A 94 4.10 22.05 -5.08
C ASP A 94 4.36 21.16 -3.84
N LEU A 95 5.38 20.30 -3.93
CA LEU A 95 5.73 19.37 -2.84
C LEU A 95 6.11 20.08 -1.55
N ASP A 96 6.69 21.25 -1.63
CA ASP A 96 7.27 21.97 -0.48
C ASP A 96 6.39 23.12 0.02
N ALA A 97 5.32 23.46 -0.71
CA ALA A 97 4.34 24.43 -0.25
C ALA A 97 3.51 23.87 0.91
N SER A 98 3.07 24.76 1.82
CA SER A 98 2.13 24.37 2.88
C SER A 98 0.81 23.90 2.30
N VAL A 99 0.30 22.77 2.79
CA VAL A 99 -1.00 22.23 2.38
C VAL A 99 -2.17 23.15 2.71
N GLU A 100 -2.00 24.07 3.65
CA GLU A 100 -2.98 25.11 3.97
C GLU A 100 -3.35 26.00 2.77
N HIS A 101 -2.46 26.08 1.77
CA HIS A 101 -2.75 26.79 0.53
C HIS A 101 -3.99 26.24 -0.18
N TRP A 102 -4.18 24.93 -0.16
CA TRP A 102 -5.32 24.25 -0.79
C TRP A 102 -6.37 23.81 0.22
N LEU A 103 -5.95 23.51 1.47
CA LEU A 103 -6.80 23.06 2.58
C LEU A 103 -6.72 24.06 3.75
N PRO A 104 -7.26 25.29 3.62
CA PRO A 104 -7.16 26.32 4.64
C PRO A 104 -7.84 25.95 5.96
N GLU A 105 -8.73 24.96 5.94
CA GLU A 105 -9.39 24.40 7.12
C GLU A 105 -8.52 23.38 7.88
N PHE A 106 -7.50 22.78 7.25
CA PHE A 106 -6.61 21.81 7.87
C PHE A 106 -5.45 22.52 8.58
N ARG A 107 -5.62 22.81 9.88
CA ARG A 107 -4.68 23.56 10.71
C ARG A 107 -4.30 22.82 11.98
N PRO A 108 -3.55 21.72 11.86
CA PRO A 108 -3.10 20.98 13.03
C PRO A 108 -2.16 21.82 13.90
N ARG A 109 -2.08 21.47 15.17
CA ARG A 109 -1.23 22.15 16.16
C ARG A 109 -0.26 21.16 16.79
N LEU A 110 0.84 21.65 17.26
CA LEU A 110 1.74 20.91 18.16
C LEU A 110 1.10 20.76 19.55
N ALA A 111 1.63 19.86 20.37
CA ALA A 111 1.15 19.63 21.73
C ALA A 111 1.20 20.88 22.63
N ASP A 112 2.08 21.82 22.34
CA ASP A 112 2.19 23.11 23.03
C ASP A 112 1.22 24.18 22.51
N GLY A 113 0.37 23.83 21.54
CA GLY A 113 -0.64 24.70 20.93
C GLY A 113 -0.12 25.60 19.79
N ARG A 114 1.16 25.58 19.47
CA ARG A 114 1.70 26.31 18.31
C ARG A 114 1.11 25.76 17.01
N PRO A 115 0.76 26.60 16.04
CA PRO A 115 0.35 26.14 14.72
C PRO A 115 1.51 25.43 14.02
N ALA A 116 1.21 24.33 13.34
CA ALA A 116 2.19 23.60 12.55
C ALA A 116 1.90 23.78 11.06
N ARG A 117 2.95 23.83 10.25
CA ARG A 117 2.84 23.85 8.79
C ARG A 117 3.32 22.52 8.24
N ILE A 118 2.48 21.91 7.43
CA ILE A 118 2.76 20.61 6.79
C ILE A 118 2.85 20.83 5.29
N SER A 119 3.86 20.26 4.65
CA SER A 119 3.97 20.21 3.18
C SER A 119 3.44 18.91 2.61
N ALA A 120 3.15 18.89 1.30
CA ALA A 120 2.76 17.66 0.60
C ALA A 120 3.89 16.62 0.65
N ARG A 121 5.16 17.02 0.59
CA ARG A 121 6.34 16.16 0.79
C ARG A 121 6.28 15.44 2.14
N GLN A 122 5.98 16.16 3.21
CA GLN A 122 5.88 15.59 4.55
C GLN A 122 4.70 14.63 4.70
N LEU A 123 3.58 14.87 4.00
CA LEU A 123 2.48 13.90 3.94
C LEU A 123 2.90 12.62 3.21
N LEU A 124 3.53 12.74 2.03
CA LEU A 124 3.99 11.63 1.21
C LEU A 124 5.08 10.79 1.88
N SER A 125 5.90 11.40 2.73
CA SER A 125 7.02 10.74 3.41
C SER A 125 6.73 10.31 4.85
N HIS A 126 5.51 10.54 5.35
CA HIS A 126 5.14 10.26 6.74
C HIS A 126 5.99 11.00 7.79
N THR A 127 6.44 12.21 7.47
CA THR A 127 7.17 13.07 8.41
C THR A 127 6.34 14.26 8.91
N ALA A 128 5.02 14.21 8.75
CA ALA A 128 4.09 15.29 9.06
C ALA A 128 3.74 15.42 10.57
N GLY A 129 4.13 14.47 11.42
CA GLY A 129 3.77 14.46 12.84
C GLY A 129 2.38 13.90 13.15
N LEU A 130 1.67 13.40 12.14
CA LEU A 130 0.39 12.69 12.27
C LEU A 130 0.59 11.26 12.77
N GLY A 131 -0.46 10.62 13.29
CA GLY A 131 -0.48 9.23 13.72
C GLY A 131 -1.62 8.42 13.11
N TYR A 132 -1.88 7.26 13.71
CA TYR A 132 -3.03 6.39 13.49
C TYR A 132 -3.67 6.03 14.83
N ARG A 133 -4.99 5.84 14.84
CA ARG A 133 -5.73 5.37 16.01
C ARG A 133 -5.27 3.97 16.43
N PHE A 134 -5.03 3.08 15.51
CA PHE A 134 -4.67 1.69 15.81
C PHE A 134 -3.27 1.51 16.43
N PHE A 135 -2.43 2.56 16.45
CA PHE A 135 -1.16 2.57 17.18
C PHE A 135 -1.28 3.11 18.62
N GLU A 136 -2.43 3.62 19.00
CA GLU A 136 -2.65 4.08 20.37
C GLU A 136 -2.53 2.90 21.36
N ALA A 137 -2.08 3.18 22.57
CA ALA A 137 -1.87 2.15 23.58
C ALA A 137 -3.19 1.67 24.19
N ASP A 138 -4.22 2.51 24.13
CA ASP A 138 -5.55 2.22 24.69
C ASP A 138 -6.67 2.80 23.81
N ALA A 139 -7.89 2.35 24.06
CA ALA A 139 -9.07 2.72 23.29
C ALA A 139 -9.53 4.19 23.50
N ASP A 140 -8.91 4.91 24.43
CA ASP A 140 -9.23 6.29 24.79
C ASP A 140 -8.13 7.29 24.42
N GLY A 141 -7.31 6.92 23.45
CA GLY A 141 -6.27 7.78 22.89
C GLY A 141 -6.81 8.99 22.14
N PRO A 142 -5.96 9.98 21.79
CA PRO A 142 -6.40 11.24 21.18
C PRO A 142 -7.14 11.05 19.85
N TYR A 143 -6.72 10.14 18.99
CA TYR A 143 -7.44 9.83 17.73
C TYR A 143 -8.77 9.14 17.99
N ALA A 144 -8.83 8.24 18.98
CA ALA A 144 -10.07 7.57 19.40
C ALA A 144 -11.08 8.57 19.94
N ARG A 145 -10.66 9.47 20.84
CA ARG A 145 -11.53 10.54 21.40
C ARG A 145 -12.04 11.51 20.33
N ALA A 146 -11.23 11.84 19.35
CA ALA A 146 -11.65 12.66 18.22
C ALA A 146 -12.56 11.91 17.23
N GLY A 147 -12.74 10.61 17.41
CA GLY A 147 -13.56 9.77 16.52
C GLY A 147 -12.98 9.64 15.10
N VAL A 148 -11.65 9.67 14.99
CA VAL A 148 -10.95 9.51 13.73
C VAL A 148 -11.10 8.07 13.23
N SER A 149 -11.40 7.91 11.94
CA SER A 149 -11.38 6.62 11.26
C SER A 149 -10.02 6.39 10.62
N ASP A 150 -9.47 5.18 10.78
CA ASP A 150 -8.26 4.72 10.09
C ASP A 150 -8.52 4.27 8.64
N GLY A 151 -9.76 4.42 8.17
CA GLY A 151 -10.16 4.14 6.79
C GLY A 151 -10.45 2.67 6.48
N MET A 152 -10.51 1.80 7.49
CA MET A 152 -10.76 0.36 7.35
C MET A 152 -12.02 -0.12 8.08
N ASP A 153 -12.61 0.73 8.91
CA ASP A 153 -13.83 0.49 9.68
C ASP A 153 -15.11 0.83 8.89
N ALA A 154 -16.28 0.51 9.43
CA ALA A 154 -17.60 0.81 8.88
C ALA A 154 -18.08 2.25 9.20
N SER A 155 -17.15 3.20 9.34
CA SER A 155 -17.47 4.57 9.68
C SER A 155 -18.32 5.26 8.59
N ALA A 156 -19.42 5.89 8.99
CA ALA A 156 -20.33 6.63 8.11
C ALA A 156 -19.97 8.13 7.97
N ILE A 157 -18.73 8.52 8.27
CA ILE A 157 -18.25 9.89 8.14
C ILE A 157 -17.78 10.19 6.71
N SER A 158 -17.75 11.46 6.34
CA SER A 158 -17.12 11.89 5.09
C SER A 158 -15.59 12.03 5.23
N LEU A 159 -14.86 12.06 4.09
CA LEU A 159 -13.42 12.37 4.09
C LEU A 159 -13.17 13.75 4.75
N GLN A 160 -14.02 14.74 4.50
CA GLN A 160 -13.90 16.06 5.09
C GLN A 160 -14.13 16.05 6.61
N ASP A 161 -15.07 15.22 7.09
CA ASP A 161 -15.26 15.05 8.54
C ASP A 161 -14.04 14.41 9.18
N ASN A 162 -13.47 13.37 8.54
CA ASN A 162 -12.27 12.72 9.05
C ASN A 162 -11.08 13.70 9.08
N LEU A 163 -10.92 14.49 8.02
CA LEU A 163 -9.88 15.52 7.94
C LEU A 163 -9.98 16.54 9.10
N ARG A 164 -11.20 17.02 9.41
CA ARG A 164 -11.42 17.93 10.56
C ARG A 164 -11.04 17.27 11.88
N ARG A 165 -11.46 16.03 12.10
CA ARG A 165 -11.12 15.26 13.30
C ARG A 165 -9.61 15.03 13.44
N ILE A 166 -8.91 14.70 12.35
CA ILE A 166 -7.45 14.55 12.33
C ILE A 166 -6.78 15.88 12.72
N ALA A 167 -7.29 17.03 12.24
CA ALA A 167 -6.71 18.34 12.55
C ALA A 167 -6.90 18.77 14.02
N GLU A 168 -7.86 18.18 14.74
CA GLU A 168 -8.10 18.44 16.16
C GLU A 168 -7.11 17.72 17.07
N VAL A 169 -6.46 16.65 16.56
CA VAL A 169 -5.46 15.90 17.32
C VAL A 169 -4.11 16.61 17.23
N PRO A 170 -3.47 16.92 18.36
CA PRO A 170 -2.12 17.49 18.34
C PRO A 170 -1.12 16.58 17.64
N LEU A 171 -0.22 17.19 16.85
CA LEU A 171 0.86 16.46 16.22
C LEU A 171 1.80 15.86 17.26
N SER A 172 2.27 14.64 17.02
CA SER A 172 3.17 13.91 17.91
C SER A 172 4.58 14.52 17.95
N TYR A 173 4.96 15.22 16.88
CA TYR A 173 6.26 15.91 16.74
C TYR A 173 6.16 17.02 15.69
N GLU A 174 7.16 17.90 15.66
CA GLU A 174 7.25 18.96 14.67
C GLU A 174 7.45 18.38 13.26
N PRO A 175 6.67 18.80 12.24
CA PRO A 175 6.80 18.30 10.88
C PRO A 175 8.24 18.34 10.36
N GLY A 176 8.73 17.19 9.88
CA GLY A 176 10.09 16.99 9.40
C GLY A 176 11.12 16.58 10.46
N SER A 177 10.77 16.55 11.76
CA SER A 177 11.72 16.23 12.85
C SER A 177 11.79 14.72 13.18
N ALA A 178 10.79 13.93 12.78
CA ALA A 178 10.76 12.50 12.96
C ALA A 178 9.96 11.82 11.84
N TRP A 179 10.07 10.51 11.76
CA TRP A 179 9.22 9.68 10.91
C TRP A 179 8.17 8.94 11.76
N GLY A 180 6.91 8.94 11.29
CA GLY A 180 5.83 8.21 11.93
C GLY A 180 4.75 7.84 10.94
N TYR A 181 4.52 6.52 10.77
CA TYR A 181 3.48 6.02 9.88
C TYR A 181 2.10 6.52 10.31
N SER A 182 1.31 7.06 9.38
CA SER A 182 0.17 7.88 9.76
C SER A 182 -0.93 7.99 8.70
N LEU A 183 -2.03 8.64 9.07
CA LEU A 183 -3.14 9.06 8.22
C LEU A 183 -2.77 10.14 7.19
N ALA A 184 -1.50 10.47 7.04
CA ALA A 184 -1.02 11.49 6.12
C ALA A 184 -1.54 11.31 4.68
N THR A 185 -1.70 10.05 4.23
CA THR A 185 -2.21 9.78 2.87
C THR A 185 -3.71 10.13 2.75
N ASP A 186 -4.51 10.06 3.83
CA ASP A 186 -5.90 10.52 3.77
C ASP A 186 -5.99 12.05 3.64
N VAL A 187 -5.09 12.78 4.32
CA VAL A 187 -4.91 14.23 4.12
C VAL A 187 -4.49 14.53 2.68
N LEU A 188 -3.56 13.74 2.12
CA LEU A 188 -3.17 13.83 0.72
C LEU A 188 -4.33 13.57 -0.22
N GLY A 189 -5.23 12.63 0.10
CA GLY A 189 -6.45 12.35 -0.65
C GLY A 189 -7.37 13.57 -0.73
N ALA A 190 -7.60 14.24 0.40
CA ALA A 190 -8.37 15.48 0.43
C ALA A 190 -7.70 16.60 -0.38
N LEU A 191 -6.37 16.67 -0.35
CA LEU A 191 -5.60 17.61 -1.16
C LEU A 191 -5.78 17.35 -2.66
N ILE A 192 -5.70 16.08 -3.10
CA ILE A 192 -5.93 15.67 -4.49
C ILE A 192 -7.35 16.07 -4.94
N GLU A 193 -8.36 15.76 -4.11
CA GLU A 193 -9.76 16.11 -4.39
C GLU A 193 -9.94 17.62 -4.60
N ARG A 194 -9.34 18.42 -3.72
CA ARG A 194 -9.41 19.88 -3.78
C ARG A 194 -8.73 20.45 -5.02
N ILE A 195 -7.53 19.97 -5.36
CA ILE A 195 -6.75 20.46 -6.51
C ILE A 195 -7.36 20.01 -7.83
N HIS A 196 -7.83 18.76 -7.90
CA HIS A 196 -8.40 18.19 -9.12
C HIS A 196 -9.82 18.73 -9.37
N GLY A 197 -10.56 19.06 -8.31
CA GLY A 197 -11.92 19.61 -8.41
C GLY A 197 -13.01 18.55 -8.62
N THR A 198 -12.71 17.26 -8.36
CA THR A 198 -13.66 16.15 -8.42
C THR A 198 -13.48 15.23 -7.22
N PRO A 199 -14.47 14.39 -6.85
CA PRO A 199 -14.31 13.42 -5.78
C PRO A 199 -13.06 12.56 -5.97
N LEU A 200 -12.39 12.19 -4.88
CA LEU A 200 -11.09 11.49 -4.89
C LEU A 200 -11.10 10.24 -5.77
N GLN A 201 -12.15 9.43 -5.70
CA GLN A 201 -12.29 8.25 -6.56
C GLN A 201 -12.18 8.61 -8.04
N GLN A 202 -12.87 9.67 -8.47
CA GLN A 202 -12.85 10.13 -9.84
C GLN A 202 -11.51 10.76 -10.22
N ALA A 203 -10.90 11.52 -9.30
CA ALA A 203 -9.59 12.12 -9.51
C ALA A 203 -8.51 11.03 -9.73
N VAL A 204 -8.46 10.00 -8.87
CA VAL A 204 -7.50 8.89 -9.00
C VAL A 204 -7.75 8.10 -10.30
N GLN A 205 -9.02 7.90 -10.67
CA GLN A 205 -9.36 7.23 -11.92
C GLN A 205 -8.86 8.03 -13.14
N GLN A 206 -9.11 9.32 -13.18
CA GLN A 206 -8.73 10.17 -14.32
C GLN A 206 -7.21 10.39 -14.40
N LEU A 207 -6.55 10.58 -13.26
CA LEU A 207 -5.12 10.82 -13.20
C LEU A 207 -4.28 9.56 -13.45
N LEU A 208 -4.72 8.40 -12.96
CA LEU A 208 -3.85 7.24 -12.86
C LEU A 208 -4.49 5.93 -13.35
N THR A 209 -5.55 5.43 -12.68
CA THR A 209 -6.00 4.05 -12.94
C THR A 209 -6.61 3.89 -14.32
N GLY A 210 -7.32 4.88 -14.83
CA GLY A 210 -7.85 4.91 -16.19
C GLY A 210 -6.75 4.91 -17.25
N PRO A 211 -5.82 5.89 -17.27
CA PRO A 211 -4.70 5.93 -18.21
C PRO A 211 -3.84 4.67 -18.21
N LEU A 212 -3.66 4.01 -17.07
CA LEU A 212 -2.91 2.75 -16.95
C LEU A 212 -3.75 1.50 -17.26
N GLY A 213 -5.06 1.61 -17.46
CA GLY A 213 -5.95 0.46 -17.66
C GLY A 213 -6.04 -0.45 -16.44
N MET A 214 -5.96 0.12 -15.23
CA MET A 214 -6.13 -0.58 -13.95
C MET A 214 -7.63 -0.66 -13.60
N GLY A 215 -8.37 -1.42 -14.40
CA GLY A 215 -9.84 -1.41 -14.39
C GLY A 215 -10.47 -2.02 -13.14
N ASP A 216 -9.72 -2.84 -12.40
CA ASP A 216 -10.18 -3.47 -11.16
C ASP A 216 -9.75 -2.68 -9.90
N THR A 217 -9.02 -1.56 -10.08
CA THR A 217 -8.46 -0.78 -8.95
C THR A 217 -9.28 0.49 -8.72
N GLY A 218 -9.88 0.60 -7.53
CA GLY A 218 -10.72 1.73 -7.12
C GLY A 218 -11.14 1.63 -5.66
N PHE A 219 -11.94 2.59 -5.19
CA PHE A 219 -12.45 2.62 -3.80
C PHE A 219 -13.70 1.76 -3.60
N VAL A 220 -14.26 1.23 -4.67
CA VAL A 220 -15.36 0.26 -4.65
C VAL A 220 -14.94 -0.89 -5.56
N ALA A 221 -15.16 -2.11 -5.12
CA ALA A 221 -14.88 -3.30 -5.93
C ALA A 221 -15.76 -3.33 -7.18
N ALA A 222 -15.13 -3.35 -8.35
CA ALA A 222 -15.83 -3.33 -9.64
C ALA A 222 -16.66 -4.61 -9.87
N ASP A 223 -16.17 -5.75 -9.38
CA ASP A 223 -16.84 -7.04 -9.42
C ASP A 223 -16.77 -7.74 -8.05
N PRO A 224 -17.84 -7.64 -7.23
CA PRO A 224 -17.89 -8.28 -5.91
C PRO A 224 -17.70 -9.79 -5.93
N GLN A 225 -18.04 -10.49 -7.02
CA GLN A 225 -17.91 -11.94 -7.10
C GLN A 225 -16.45 -12.39 -7.21
N ARG A 226 -15.57 -11.52 -7.65
CA ARG A 226 -14.13 -11.79 -7.75
C ARG A 226 -13.35 -11.42 -6.49
N VAL A 227 -13.99 -10.80 -5.50
CA VAL A 227 -13.31 -10.36 -4.27
C VAL A 227 -12.95 -11.56 -3.40
N ALA A 228 -11.70 -11.65 -2.96
CA ALA A 228 -11.25 -12.64 -2.00
C ALA A 228 -11.89 -12.41 -0.62
N THR A 229 -12.31 -13.46 0.03
CA THR A 229 -12.71 -13.48 1.44
C THR A 229 -11.45 -13.27 2.30
N ALA A 230 -11.52 -12.40 3.29
CA ALA A 230 -10.40 -12.08 4.17
C ALA A 230 -10.38 -13.01 5.39
N TYR A 231 -9.19 -13.41 5.79
CA TYR A 231 -8.95 -14.28 6.94
C TYR A 231 -7.90 -13.64 7.85
N VAL A 232 -8.06 -13.83 9.15
CA VAL A 232 -7.07 -13.43 10.16
C VAL A 232 -6.05 -14.54 10.32
N SER A 233 -4.76 -14.19 10.35
CA SER A 233 -3.70 -15.14 10.71
C SER A 233 -3.88 -15.61 12.15
N ASP A 234 -4.06 -16.91 12.35
CA ASP A 234 -4.34 -17.53 13.64
C ASP A 234 -3.83 -18.98 13.69
N ALA A 235 -3.72 -19.55 14.87
CA ALA A 235 -3.32 -20.92 15.11
C ALA A 235 -4.52 -21.75 15.63
N PRO A 236 -4.73 -22.99 15.12
CA PRO A 236 -3.87 -23.75 14.22
C PRO A 236 -4.05 -23.37 12.74
N GLN A 237 -5.00 -22.54 12.38
CA GLN A 237 -5.27 -22.09 11.01
C GLN A 237 -5.96 -20.71 11.00
N PRO A 238 -5.83 -19.95 9.90
CA PRO A 238 -6.51 -18.67 9.77
C PRO A 238 -8.03 -18.81 9.94
N HIS A 239 -8.67 -17.88 10.64
CA HIS A 239 -10.12 -17.80 10.76
C HIS A 239 -10.71 -16.69 9.86
N LEU A 240 -12.01 -16.77 9.60
CA LEU A 240 -12.74 -15.78 8.82
C LEU A 240 -12.73 -14.43 9.54
N LEU A 241 -12.29 -13.37 8.89
CA LEU A 241 -12.37 -12.01 9.42
C LEU A 241 -13.83 -11.57 9.54
N ALA A 242 -14.28 -11.26 10.76
CA ALA A 242 -15.64 -10.79 11.02
C ALA A 242 -15.78 -9.28 10.77
N GLU A 243 -17.03 -8.85 10.54
CA GLU A 243 -17.35 -7.41 10.47
C GLU A 243 -17.15 -6.76 11.84
N GLY A 244 -16.40 -5.66 11.90
CA GLY A 244 -16.08 -4.97 13.14
C GLY A 244 -15.01 -5.63 14.00
N GLU A 245 -14.38 -6.71 13.53
CA GLU A 245 -13.31 -7.36 14.28
C GLU A 245 -12.09 -6.45 14.41
N ILE A 246 -11.50 -6.46 15.61
CA ILE A 246 -10.28 -5.69 15.91
C ILE A 246 -9.10 -6.65 15.93
N VAL A 247 -8.15 -6.42 15.04
CA VAL A 247 -6.94 -7.26 14.94
C VAL A 247 -5.71 -6.38 15.08
N SER A 248 -4.87 -6.72 16.07
CA SER A 248 -3.64 -5.95 16.31
C SER A 248 -2.54 -6.34 15.31
N PRO A 249 -1.82 -5.37 14.72
CA PRO A 249 -0.68 -5.66 13.87
C PRO A 249 0.57 -6.11 14.65
N PHE A 250 0.63 -5.81 15.96
CA PHE A 250 1.72 -6.19 16.86
C PHE A 250 1.27 -6.02 18.33
N ASP A 251 1.99 -6.65 19.24
CA ASP A 251 1.71 -6.58 20.67
C ASP A 251 1.76 -5.13 21.21
N GLY A 252 0.77 -4.75 21.99
CA GLY A 252 0.69 -3.44 22.64
C GLY A 252 -0.04 -2.35 21.83
N ALA A 253 -0.46 -2.62 20.59
CA ALA A 253 -1.35 -1.75 19.83
C ALA A 253 -2.82 -2.16 20.06
N ILE A 254 -3.74 -1.17 20.10
CA ILE A 254 -5.18 -1.50 20.24
C ILE A 254 -5.74 -2.27 19.06
N GLY A 255 -5.11 -2.16 17.90
CA GLY A 255 -5.50 -2.88 16.70
C GLY A 255 -6.39 -2.11 15.74
N ILE A 256 -6.44 -2.61 14.52
CA ILE A 256 -7.26 -2.08 13.44
C ILE A 256 -8.67 -2.66 13.54
N THR A 257 -9.68 -1.79 13.52
CA THR A 257 -11.07 -2.22 13.34
C THR A 257 -11.33 -2.46 11.87
N TYR A 258 -11.72 -3.67 11.50
CA TYR A 258 -11.93 -4.06 10.12
C TYR A 258 -13.41 -4.09 9.73
N SER A 259 -13.71 -3.57 8.55
CA SER A 259 -14.98 -3.79 7.86
C SER A 259 -14.71 -4.44 6.50
N PRO A 260 -14.76 -5.78 6.40
CA PRO A 260 -14.63 -6.44 5.11
C PRO A 260 -15.69 -6.02 4.08
N ALA A 261 -16.85 -5.57 4.53
CA ALA A 261 -17.93 -5.10 3.67
C ALA A 261 -17.69 -3.70 3.06
N ARG A 262 -16.77 -2.90 3.63
CA ARG A 262 -16.54 -1.50 3.25
C ARG A 262 -16.33 -1.30 1.74
N ILE A 263 -15.59 -2.16 1.07
CA ILE A 263 -15.28 -2.03 -0.37
C ILE A 263 -16.48 -2.30 -1.29
N PHE A 264 -17.62 -2.71 -0.74
CA PHE A 264 -18.88 -2.85 -1.47
C PHE A 264 -19.81 -1.66 -1.23
N ASP A 265 -19.48 -0.77 -0.30
CA ASP A 265 -20.26 0.40 0.05
C ASP A 265 -19.78 1.64 -0.72
N ALA A 266 -20.54 2.06 -1.73
CA ALA A 266 -20.26 3.25 -2.50
C ALA A 266 -20.41 4.57 -1.71
N GLN A 267 -20.98 4.53 -0.50
CA GLN A 267 -21.11 5.68 0.40
C GLN A 267 -19.99 5.79 1.40
N ALA A 268 -19.19 4.73 1.59
CA ALA A 268 -18.01 4.81 2.44
C ALA A 268 -17.04 5.87 1.89
N PHE A 269 -16.51 6.72 2.76
CA PHE A 269 -15.55 7.72 2.30
C PHE A 269 -14.30 7.04 1.68
N PRO A 270 -13.75 7.60 0.60
CA PRO A 270 -12.61 7.03 -0.09
C PRO A 270 -11.33 7.26 0.74
N SER A 271 -11.00 6.33 1.66
CA SER A 271 -9.73 6.41 2.38
C SER A 271 -8.55 6.23 1.42
N ALA A 272 -7.81 7.31 1.22
CA ALA A 272 -6.65 7.32 0.33
C ALA A 272 -5.52 6.41 0.85
N GLY A 273 -5.46 6.23 2.17
CA GLY A 273 -4.44 5.41 2.83
C GLY A 273 -4.77 3.92 2.88
N ALA A 274 -6.07 3.51 2.77
CA ALA A 274 -6.44 2.12 3.05
C ALA A 274 -7.68 1.59 2.30
N GLY A 275 -8.46 2.44 1.66
CA GLY A 275 -9.82 2.10 1.23
C GLY A 275 -9.97 1.51 -0.16
N MET A 276 -8.90 1.18 -0.87
CA MET A 276 -8.99 0.67 -2.25
C MET A 276 -9.12 -0.85 -2.32
N ALA A 277 -9.72 -1.31 -3.41
CA ALA A 277 -9.67 -2.68 -3.90
C ALA A 277 -8.87 -2.73 -5.21
N GLY A 278 -8.33 -3.90 -5.57
CA GLY A 278 -7.59 -4.07 -6.82
C GLY A 278 -7.01 -5.46 -6.99
N THR A 279 -6.38 -5.71 -8.14
CA THR A 279 -5.70 -6.97 -8.45
C THR A 279 -4.18 -6.83 -8.37
N ALA A 280 -3.49 -7.95 -8.18
CA ALA A 280 -2.03 -7.99 -8.24
C ALA A 280 -1.50 -7.53 -9.62
N GLY A 281 -2.24 -7.83 -10.68
CA GLY A 281 -1.89 -7.44 -12.05
C GLY A 281 -1.93 -5.93 -12.25
N ASP A 282 -2.93 -5.25 -11.70
CA ASP A 282 -3.03 -3.79 -11.78
C ASP A 282 -1.89 -3.12 -11.02
N LEU A 283 -1.58 -3.60 -9.79
CA LEU A 283 -0.44 -3.08 -9.05
C LEU A 283 0.88 -3.30 -9.81
N LEU A 284 1.11 -4.51 -10.32
CA LEU A 284 2.35 -4.79 -11.09
C LEU A 284 2.48 -3.85 -12.27
N ARG A 285 1.39 -3.53 -12.97
CA ARG A 285 1.38 -2.58 -14.09
C ARG A 285 1.82 -1.19 -13.65
N LEU A 286 1.35 -0.70 -12.52
CA LEU A 286 1.82 0.56 -11.95
C LEU A 286 3.32 0.50 -11.63
N LEU A 287 3.75 -0.52 -10.90
CA LEU A 287 5.14 -0.67 -10.47
C LEU A 287 6.11 -0.76 -11.65
N GLU A 288 5.78 -1.55 -12.68
CA GLU A 288 6.58 -1.66 -13.90
C GLU A 288 6.59 -0.34 -14.70
N THR A 289 5.48 0.40 -14.71
CA THR A 289 5.43 1.73 -15.32
C THR A 289 6.38 2.70 -14.63
N LEU A 290 6.41 2.71 -13.29
CA LEU A 290 7.33 3.54 -12.52
C LEU A 290 8.79 3.04 -12.64
N ARG A 291 9.03 1.73 -12.60
CA ARG A 291 10.38 1.16 -12.73
C ARG A 291 11.04 1.53 -14.06
N ALA A 292 10.27 1.49 -15.14
CA ALA A 292 10.79 1.71 -16.50
C ALA A 292 11.25 3.16 -16.80
N SER A 293 11.18 4.08 -15.88
CA SER A 293 11.63 5.48 -15.89
C SER A 293 11.56 6.19 -17.27
N GLY A 294 11.00 7.40 -17.30
CA GLY A 294 10.90 8.17 -18.55
C GLY A 294 9.72 7.76 -19.43
N ASN A 295 8.71 7.12 -18.86
CA ASN A 295 7.46 6.81 -19.52
C ASN A 295 6.54 8.05 -19.61
N ARG A 296 5.41 7.90 -20.31
CA ARG A 296 4.44 8.99 -20.52
C ARG A 296 3.64 9.36 -19.27
N LEU A 297 3.75 8.58 -18.17
CA LEU A 297 2.99 8.82 -16.94
C LEU A 297 3.60 9.97 -16.14
N LEU A 298 4.88 9.82 -15.77
CA LEU A 298 5.63 10.80 -14.98
C LEU A 298 6.99 11.05 -15.59
N PRO A 299 7.52 12.30 -15.54
CA PRO A 299 8.91 12.60 -15.85
C PRO A 299 9.88 11.75 -15.00
N ALA A 300 11.01 11.37 -15.60
CA ALA A 300 12.00 10.53 -14.93
C ALA A 300 12.53 11.15 -13.63
N GLU A 301 12.63 12.46 -13.56
CA GLU A 301 13.06 13.22 -12.39
C GLU A 301 12.08 13.06 -11.23
N LEU A 302 10.78 13.07 -11.51
CA LEU A 302 9.76 12.89 -10.47
C LEU A 302 9.70 11.43 -9.98
N ILE A 303 9.93 10.46 -10.85
CA ILE A 303 10.07 9.06 -10.45
C ILE A 303 11.31 8.87 -9.56
N ALA A 304 12.42 9.49 -9.93
CA ALA A 304 13.64 9.49 -9.11
C ALA A 304 13.40 10.14 -7.75
N GLU A 305 12.65 11.27 -7.74
CA GLU A 305 12.26 11.95 -6.51
C GLU A 305 11.36 11.08 -5.61
N MET A 306 10.42 10.32 -6.18
CA MET A 306 9.59 9.36 -5.42
C MET A 306 10.44 8.30 -4.75
N GLY A 307 11.44 7.78 -5.45
CA GLY A 307 12.30 6.70 -4.96
C GLY A 307 13.51 7.16 -4.15
N ARG A 308 13.68 8.45 -3.94
CA ARG A 308 14.74 9.00 -3.09
C ARG A 308 14.30 8.96 -1.63
N ASP A 309 15.20 8.66 -0.70
CA ASP A 309 14.93 8.80 0.73
C ASP A 309 14.62 10.27 1.08
N GLN A 310 13.41 10.50 1.58
CA GLN A 310 12.90 11.82 1.99
C GLN A 310 13.01 12.06 3.49
N THR A 311 13.49 11.06 4.24
CA THR A 311 13.56 11.13 5.70
C THR A 311 14.82 11.83 6.21
N ASN A 312 15.76 12.18 5.32
CA ASN A 312 17.03 12.80 5.68
C ASN A 312 17.82 12.03 6.74
N GLY A 313 17.78 10.69 6.66
CA GLY A 313 18.48 9.83 7.60
C GLY A 313 17.72 9.51 8.90
N LEU A 314 16.50 9.99 9.07
CA LEU A 314 15.65 9.57 10.19
C LEU A 314 15.45 8.05 10.15
N GLU A 315 15.49 7.42 11.32
CA GLU A 315 15.25 5.99 11.47
C GLU A 315 13.76 5.65 11.34
N LEU A 316 13.46 4.55 10.70
CA LEU A 316 12.15 3.93 10.73
C LEU A 316 12.13 2.90 11.87
N PRO A 317 11.42 3.10 12.98
CA PRO A 317 11.57 2.30 14.20
C PRO A 317 11.41 0.79 14.02
N SER A 318 10.58 0.35 13.06
CA SER A 318 10.30 -1.07 12.78
C SER A 318 11.00 -1.60 11.53
N ALA A 319 11.86 -0.81 10.88
CA ALA A 319 12.48 -1.17 9.61
C ALA A 319 13.93 -0.66 9.51
N PRO A 320 14.88 -1.26 10.27
CA PRO A 320 16.28 -0.87 10.22
C PRO A 320 16.81 -1.02 8.79
N GLY A 321 17.67 -0.09 8.37
CA GLY A 321 18.21 -0.07 7.02
C GLY A 321 17.29 0.53 5.96
N PHE A 322 16.06 0.92 6.31
CA PHE A 322 15.14 1.60 5.40
C PHE A 322 15.00 3.09 5.71
N GLY A 323 14.72 3.86 4.67
CA GLY A 323 14.14 5.17 4.71
C GLY A 323 12.76 5.17 4.04
N PHE A 324 12.21 6.35 3.79
CA PHE A 324 10.90 6.49 3.15
C PHE A 324 10.97 7.49 2.00
N GLY A 325 10.45 7.11 0.86
CA GLY A 325 10.30 7.96 -0.31
C GLY A 325 8.96 8.70 -0.33
N LEU A 326 8.41 8.98 -1.51
CA LEU A 326 7.09 9.59 -1.66
C LEU A 326 6.04 8.49 -1.88
N GLY A 327 5.57 7.89 -0.78
CA GLY A 327 4.48 6.91 -0.76
C GLY A 327 4.86 5.45 -0.53
N PHE A 328 6.15 5.13 -0.35
CA PHE A 328 6.65 3.78 -0.04
C PHE A 328 8.04 3.84 0.62
N SER A 329 8.47 2.77 1.28
CA SER A 329 9.80 2.67 1.87
C SER A 329 10.87 2.44 0.81
N VAL A 330 12.09 2.88 1.12
CA VAL A 330 13.27 2.78 0.25
C VAL A 330 14.42 2.17 1.05
N LEU A 331 15.02 1.10 0.54
CA LEU A 331 16.14 0.43 1.17
C LEU A 331 17.40 1.30 1.06
N ARG A 332 18.00 1.66 2.21
CA ARG A 332 19.25 2.42 2.30
C ARG A 332 20.45 1.51 2.50
N ASP A 333 20.32 0.59 3.45
CA ASP A 333 21.40 -0.31 3.87
C ASP A 333 20.91 -1.77 3.92
N PRO A 334 21.22 -2.56 2.88
CA PRO A 334 20.87 -3.98 2.82
C PRO A 334 21.45 -4.83 3.96
N ALA A 335 22.65 -4.48 4.43
CA ALA A 335 23.31 -5.24 5.51
C ALA A 335 22.55 -5.04 6.82
N LEU A 336 22.19 -3.80 7.13
CA LEU A 336 21.41 -3.49 8.33
C LEU A 336 19.98 -4.05 8.23
N ALA A 337 19.41 -4.10 7.04
CA ALA A 337 18.08 -4.69 6.78
C ALA A 337 18.09 -6.23 6.69
N ALA A 338 19.27 -6.86 6.72
CA ALA A 338 19.44 -8.31 6.54
C ALA A 338 18.69 -8.84 5.29
N THR A 339 18.91 -8.20 4.12
CA THR A 339 18.20 -8.52 2.88
C THR A 339 19.15 -8.66 1.69
N PRO A 340 18.85 -9.55 0.70
CA PRO A 340 19.59 -9.64 -0.55
C PRO A 340 19.27 -8.52 -1.55
N GLU A 341 18.27 -7.68 -1.24
CA GLU A 341 17.80 -6.62 -2.13
C GLU A 341 18.90 -5.55 -2.35
N SER A 342 18.90 -4.91 -3.52
CA SER A 342 19.85 -3.83 -3.82
C SER A 342 19.47 -2.53 -3.11
N PRO A 343 20.45 -1.68 -2.74
CA PRO A 343 20.15 -0.31 -2.25
C PRO A 343 19.25 0.43 -3.24
N GLY A 344 18.29 1.18 -2.71
CA GLY A 344 17.29 1.88 -3.51
C GLY A 344 16.09 1.03 -3.90
N THR A 345 15.96 -0.21 -3.44
CA THR A 345 14.76 -1.02 -3.60
C THR A 345 13.57 -0.35 -2.91
N TRP A 346 12.45 -0.27 -3.65
CA TRP A 346 11.16 0.22 -3.15
C TRP A 346 10.33 -0.93 -2.64
N ARG A 347 9.66 -0.74 -1.52
CA ARG A 347 8.75 -1.78 -1.01
C ARG A 347 7.64 -1.20 -0.15
N TRP A 348 6.54 -1.91 -0.09
CA TRP A 348 5.46 -1.67 0.86
C TRP A 348 4.57 -2.89 0.99
N GLY A 349 3.52 -2.79 1.83
CA GLY A 349 2.56 -3.85 2.03
C GLY A 349 1.18 -3.34 2.38
N GLY A 350 0.27 -4.26 2.66
CA GLY A 350 -1.10 -3.98 3.08
C GLY A 350 -1.59 -4.96 4.14
N ALA A 351 -2.27 -4.47 5.16
CA ALA A 351 -2.69 -5.23 6.33
C ALA A 351 -3.59 -6.45 6.00
N TYR A 352 -4.27 -6.44 4.87
CA TYR A 352 -5.02 -7.62 4.39
C TYR A 352 -4.13 -8.77 3.88
N GLY A 353 -2.80 -8.65 4.00
CA GLY A 353 -1.86 -9.72 3.67
C GLY A 353 -1.13 -9.51 2.35
N HIS A 354 -0.68 -8.30 2.06
CA HIS A 354 -0.04 -7.97 0.80
C HIS A 354 1.37 -7.45 0.98
N SER A 355 2.26 -7.83 0.06
CA SER A 355 3.60 -7.28 -0.05
C SER A 355 3.97 -7.08 -1.52
N TRP A 356 4.85 -6.11 -1.76
CA TRP A 356 5.46 -5.89 -3.05
C TRP A 356 6.82 -5.22 -2.88
N PHE A 357 7.70 -5.44 -3.85
CA PHE A 357 8.96 -4.70 -3.96
C PHE A 357 9.39 -4.49 -5.42
N VAL A 358 10.21 -3.48 -5.64
CA VAL A 358 10.82 -3.14 -6.92
C VAL A 358 12.31 -2.91 -6.71
N ASP A 359 13.14 -3.84 -7.18
CA ASP A 359 14.59 -3.68 -7.25
C ASP A 359 14.97 -3.19 -8.65
N ARG A 360 15.23 -1.90 -8.77
CA ARG A 360 15.55 -1.27 -10.05
C ARG A 360 16.91 -1.70 -10.59
N THR A 361 17.85 -2.03 -9.71
CA THR A 361 19.19 -2.52 -10.09
C THR A 361 19.10 -3.88 -10.76
N GLN A 362 18.26 -4.77 -10.22
CA GLN A 362 18.03 -6.11 -10.78
C GLN A 362 16.95 -6.12 -11.89
N GLY A 363 16.31 -4.98 -12.15
CA GLY A 363 15.18 -4.89 -13.08
C GLY A 363 13.94 -5.68 -12.62
N LEU A 364 13.78 -5.89 -11.32
CA LEU A 364 12.84 -6.83 -10.74
C LEU A 364 11.65 -6.12 -10.10
N SER A 365 10.44 -6.61 -10.36
CA SER A 365 9.21 -6.22 -9.65
C SER A 365 8.46 -7.46 -9.18
N VAL A 366 8.11 -7.50 -7.90
CA VAL A 366 7.39 -8.62 -7.27
C VAL A 366 6.14 -8.09 -6.60
N VAL A 367 5.02 -8.77 -6.83
CA VAL A 367 3.74 -8.52 -6.14
C VAL A 367 3.23 -9.85 -5.60
N ALA A 368 2.97 -9.90 -4.30
CA ALA A 368 2.37 -11.03 -3.62
C ALA A 368 1.14 -10.56 -2.84
N PHE A 369 -0.05 -10.94 -3.32
CA PHE A 369 -1.31 -10.67 -2.65
C PHE A 369 -1.85 -11.95 -2.06
N THR A 370 -2.16 -11.93 -0.77
CA THR A 370 -2.82 -13.02 -0.06
C THR A 370 -4.15 -12.54 0.51
N ASN A 371 -4.96 -13.45 0.97
CA ASN A 371 -6.18 -13.12 1.71
C ASN A 371 -6.09 -13.46 3.20
N THR A 372 -4.86 -13.52 3.74
CA THR A 372 -4.59 -13.78 5.15
C THR A 372 -3.85 -12.61 5.75
N LEU A 373 -4.51 -11.90 6.69
CA LEU A 373 -4.00 -10.69 7.32
C LEU A 373 -2.59 -10.91 7.88
N TYR A 374 -1.74 -9.90 7.72
CA TYR A 374 -0.38 -9.80 8.24
C TYR A 374 0.62 -10.84 7.72
N GLU A 375 0.26 -12.13 7.55
CA GLU A 375 1.22 -13.15 7.07
C GLU A 375 1.82 -12.75 5.73
N GLY A 376 1.01 -12.29 4.77
CA GLY A 376 1.49 -11.79 3.47
C GLY A 376 2.08 -10.37 3.49
N MET A 377 2.03 -9.65 4.64
CA MET A 377 2.57 -8.29 4.78
C MET A 377 3.90 -8.26 5.54
N SER A 378 3.98 -8.98 6.65
CA SER A 378 5.11 -8.95 7.60
C SER A 378 5.43 -10.32 8.20
N GLY A 379 4.69 -11.36 7.84
CA GLY A 379 4.94 -12.73 8.28
C GLY A 379 6.10 -13.39 7.54
N ARG A 380 6.40 -14.61 7.94
CA ARG A 380 7.48 -15.42 7.37
C ARG A 380 7.36 -15.62 5.86
N PHE A 381 6.14 -15.68 5.32
CA PHE A 381 5.90 -15.80 3.88
C PHE A 381 6.61 -14.71 3.05
N VAL A 382 6.67 -13.48 3.58
CA VAL A 382 7.29 -12.34 2.86
C VAL A 382 8.79 -12.53 2.66
N THR A 383 9.49 -12.99 3.71
CA THR A 383 10.93 -13.25 3.66
C THR A 383 11.26 -14.50 2.85
N ASP A 384 10.50 -15.58 3.06
CA ASP A 384 10.67 -16.84 2.32
C ASP A 384 10.50 -16.61 0.80
N LEU A 385 9.47 -15.84 0.41
CA LEU A 385 9.22 -15.50 -1.00
C LEU A 385 10.32 -14.62 -1.59
N ARG A 386 10.74 -13.57 -0.87
CA ARG A 386 11.84 -12.71 -1.30
C ARG A 386 13.09 -13.52 -1.56
N ASP A 387 13.50 -14.36 -0.61
CA ASP A 387 14.73 -15.16 -0.70
C ASP A 387 14.65 -16.18 -1.85
N ALA A 388 13.47 -16.80 -2.05
CA ALA A 388 13.27 -17.69 -3.19
C ALA A 388 13.36 -16.97 -4.54
N VAL A 389 12.86 -15.72 -4.62
CA VAL A 389 12.96 -14.90 -5.85
C VAL A 389 14.43 -14.56 -6.14
N TYR A 390 15.20 -14.11 -5.14
CA TYR A 390 16.60 -13.77 -5.36
C TYR A 390 17.47 -15.00 -5.67
N ALA A 391 17.30 -16.11 -4.96
CA ALA A 391 17.98 -17.37 -5.27
C ALA A 391 17.68 -17.83 -6.72
N ALA A 392 16.45 -17.61 -7.17
CA ALA A 392 16.06 -17.88 -8.53
C ALA A 392 16.78 -16.98 -9.56
N MET A 393 17.08 -15.73 -9.22
CA MET A 393 17.76 -14.78 -10.13
C MET A 393 19.27 -15.01 -10.23
N GLU A 394 19.91 -15.54 -9.18
CA GLU A 394 21.35 -15.86 -9.14
C GLU A 394 21.70 -17.11 -9.97
N ALA A 395 20.73 -17.99 -10.20
CA ALA A 395 20.92 -19.22 -10.98
C ALA A 395 20.89 -18.98 -12.50
N HIS A 396 20.67 -17.73 -12.97
CA HIS A 396 20.63 -17.27 -14.36
C HIS A 396 21.52 -16.06 -14.58
#